data_4e240803f9b47d30acdcec48a67a444c
#
_entry.id   4e240803f9b47d30acdcec48a67a444c
#
_cell.length_a   1.000
_cell.length_b   1.000
_cell.length_c   1.000
_cell.angle_alpha   90.00
_cell.angle_beta   90.00
_cell.angle_gamma   90.00
#
_symmetry.space_group_name_H-M   'P 1'
#
loop_
_entity.id
_entity.type
_entity.pdbx_description
1 polymer ?
#
loop_
_entity_poly.entity_id
_entity_poly.type
_entity_poly.pdbx_seq_one_letter_code
_entity_poly.pdbx_strand_id
1 'polypeptide(L)'
;MAKLVDPKTQAKWFDRVRAAHQTETAEDYVELIADLIAANGEARLVDLSQRLGVSGATASRVIDRLRKEGLVKSEKYRALFLTDKGEAMARYCKIRHQIIRDFLIELGVSRKTAEIDSEGIEHHVSEETLKIFARFIEDGT
;
A
#
# COMPACT_ATOMS: atom_id res chain seq x y z
N MET A 1 -30.58 22.06 10.62
CA MET A 1 -29.74 21.86 9.44
C MET A 1 -28.29 21.61 9.82
N ALA A 2 -27.68 20.62 9.20
CA ALA A 2 -26.26 20.35 9.43
C ALA A 2 -25.40 21.50 8.87
N LYS A 3 -24.40 21.90 9.63
CA LYS A 3 -23.46 22.90 9.18
C LYS A 3 -22.40 22.25 8.29
N LEU A 4 -22.07 22.88 7.18
CA LEU A 4 -20.97 22.46 6.36
C LEU A 4 -19.64 22.92 6.98
N VAL A 5 -18.62 22.13 6.76
CA VAL A 5 -17.26 22.49 7.14
C VAL A 5 -16.80 23.66 6.27
N ASP A 6 -15.94 24.52 6.83
CA ASP A 6 -15.32 25.62 6.08
C ASP A 6 -14.73 25.08 4.77
N PRO A 7 -14.99 25.76 3.62
CA PRO A 7 -14.54 25.27 2.32
C PRO A 7 -13.02 25.02 2.23
N LYS A 8 -12.19 25.88 2.82
CA LYS A 8 -10.74 25.72 2.78
C LYS A 8 -10.29 24.48 3.58
N THR A 9 -10.93 24.23 4.70
CA THR A 9 -10.65 23.05 5.53
C THR A 9 -11.06 21.78 4.79
N GLN A 10 -12.26 21.78 4.22
CA GLN A 10 -12.75 20.61 3.48
C GLN A 10 -11.89 20.32 2.26
N ALA A 11 -11.46 21.36 1.55
CA ALA A 11 -10.56 21.21 0.40
C ALA A 11 -9.25 20.53 0.80
N LYS A 12 -8.70 20.85 1.98
CA LYS A 12 -7.49 20.19 2.49
C LYS A 12 -7.71 18.71 2.73
N TRP A 13 -8.89 18.33 3.23
CA TRP A 13 -9.21 16.92 3.44
C TRP A 13 -9.23 16.15 2.12
N PHE A 14 -9.86 16.72 1.09
CA PHE A 14 -9.90 16.10 -0.24
C PHE A 14 -8.51 16.05 -0.89
N ASP A 15 -7.69 17.08 -0.69
CA ASP A 15 -6.31 17.10 -1.18
C ASP A 15 -5.50 15.96 -0.58
N ARG A 16 -5.69 15.69 0.70
CA ARG A 16 -5.00 14.60 1.38
C ARG A 16 -5.39 13.25 0.79
N VAL A 17 -6.68 13.04 0.52
CA VAL A 17 -7.17 11.80 -0.10
C VAL A 17 -6.57 11.62 -1.49
N ARG A 18 -6.53 12.71 -2.29
CA ARG A 18 -5.92 12.65 -3.63
C ARG A 18 -4.43 12.35 -3.56
N ALA A 19 -3.72 12.92 -2.60
CA ALA A 19 -2.30 12.64 -2.42
C ALA A 19 -2.08 11.17 -2.07
N ALA A 20 -2.91 10.59 -1.20
CA ALA A 20 -2.86 9.18 -0.86
C ALA A 20 -3.10 8.30 -2.08
N HIS A 21 -4.06 8.65 -2.94
CA HIS A 21 -4.31 7.92 -4.18
C HIS A 21 -3.11 7.94 -5.13
N GLN A 22 -2.39 9.07 -5.19
CA GLN A 22 -1.21 9.19 -6.06
C GLN A 22 -0.09 8.23 -5.63
N THR A 23 0.05 7.97 -4.34
CA THR A 23 1.10 7.08 -3.82
C THR A 23 0.64 5.63 -3.71
N GLU A 24 -0.65 5.37 -3.70
CA GLU A 24 -1.23 4.03 -3.53
C GLU A 24 -0.70 3.02 -4.55
N THR A 25 -0.64 3.42 -5.81
CA THR A 25 -0.13 2.54 -6.88
C THR A 25 1.32 2.15 -6.63
N ALA A 26 2.16 3.11 -6.26
CA ALA A 26 3.56 2.83 -5.96
C ALA A 26 3.69 1.86 -4.79
N GLU A 27 2.91 2.08 -3.74
CA GLU A 27 2.90 1.22 -2.55
C GLU A 27 2.47 -0.21 -2.90
N ASP A 28 1.40 -0.36 -3.67
CA ASP A 28 0.91 -1.68 -4.10
C ASP A 28 1.99 -2.44 -4.87
N TYR A 29 2.65 -1.77 -5.81
CA TYR A 29 3.67 -2.41 -6.63
C TYR A 29 4.90 -2.82 -5.82
N VAL A 30 5.43 -1.96 -4.96
CA VAL A 30 6.63 -2.31 -4.19
C VAL A 30 6.34 -3.43 -3.19
N GLU A 31 5.16 -3.42 -2.58
CA GLU A 31 4.76 -4.49 -1.65
C GLU A 31 4.65 -5.83 -2.38
N LEU A 32 4.01 -5.84 -3.56
CA LEU A 32 3.88 -7.07 -4.34
C LEU A 32 5.24 -7.58 -4.84
N ILE A 33 6.11 -6.69 -5.29
CA ILE A 33 7.47 -7.08 -5.70
C ILE A 33 8.20 -7.73 -4.53
N ALA A 34 8.12 -7.13 -3.33
CA ALA A 34 8.75 -7.71 -2.15
C ALA A 34 8.19 -9.10 -1.84
N ASP A 35 6.88 -9.27 -1.93
CA ASP A 35 6.23 -10.55 -1.68
C ASP A 35 6.64 -11.62 -2.70
N LEU A 36 6.73 -11.25 -3.97
CA LEU A 36 7.16 -12.17 -5.03
C LEU A 36 8.61 -12.60 -4.83
N ILE A 37 9.49 -11.67 -4.48
CA ILE A 37 10.89 -12.00 -4.20
C ILE A 37 10.99 -12.93 -2.99
N ALA A 38 10.25 -12.67 -1.94
CA ALA A 38 10.24 -13.51 -0.75
C ALA A 38 9.73 -14.93 -1.04
N ALA A 39 8.72 -15.04 -1.89
CA ALA A 39 8.10 -16.33 -2.21
C ALA A 39 8.87 -17.12 -3.27
N ASN A 40 9.37 -16.44 -4.32
CA ASN A 40 9.90 -17.09 -5.54
C ASN A 40 11.36 -16.74 -5.85
N GLY A 41 11.97 -15.85 -5.06
CA GLY A 41 13.33 -15.40 -5.30
C GLY A 41 13.45 -14.28 -6.34
N GLU A 42 12.42 -14.05 -7.13
CA GLU A 42 12.40 -13.00 -8.14
C GLU A 42 10.98 -12.49 -8.41
N ALA A 43 10.89 -11.29 -8.95
CA ALA A 43 9.64 -10.71 -9.41
C ALA A 43 9.77 -10.38 -10.90
N ARG A 44 8.76 -10.74 -11.68
CA ARG A 44 8.72 -10.47 -13.11
C ARG A 44 7.50 -9.65 -13.47
N LEU A 45 7.61 -8.89 -14.56
CA LEU A 45 6.53 -8.02 -15.01
C LEU A 45 5.23 -8.79 -15.26
N VAL A 46 5.31 -10.00 -15.81
CA VAL A 46 4.14 -10.82 -16.07
C VAL A 46 3.40 -11.19 -14.79
N ASP A 47 4.15 -11.46 -13.71
CA ASP A 47 3.54 -11.79 -12.41
C ASP A 47 2.82 -10.58 -11.83
N LEU A 48 3.42 -9.40 -11.96
CA LEU A 48 2.81 -8.16 -11.51
C LEU A 48 1.50 -7.87 -12.24
N SER A 49 1.53 -7.98 -13.57
CA SER A 49 0.32 -7.67 -14.37
C SER A 49 -0.82 -8.61 -14.03
N GLN A 50 -0.54 -9.90 -13.87
CA GLN A 50 -1.57 -10.89 -13.53
C GLN A 50 -2.16 -10.66 -12.14
N ARG A 51 -1.31 -10.44 -11.16
CA ARG A 51 -1.76 -10.31 -9.76
C ARG A 51 -2.44 -8.97 -9.48
N LEU A 52 -2.02 -7.92 -10.17
CA LEU A 52 -2.65 -6.60 -10.03
C LEU A 52 -3.86 -6.44 -10.94
N GLY A 53 -4.07 -7.38 -11.86
CA GLY A 53 -5.21 -7.32 -12.78
C GLY A 53 -5.10 -6.19 -13.79
N VAL A 54 -3.87 -5.89 -14.25
CA VAL A 54 -3.61 -4.83 -15.23
C VAL A 54 -2.91 -5.43 -16.45
N SER A 55 -2.93 -4.68 -17.57
CA SER A 55 -2.20 -5.12 -18.78
C SER A 55 -0.70 -5.04 -18.56
N GLY A 56 0.06 -5.82 -19.37
CA GLY A 56 1.50 -5.75 -19.36
C GLY A 56 2.01 -4.35 -19.70
N ALA A 57 1.33 -3.65 -20.61
CA ALA A 57 1.69 -2.28 -20.99
C ALA A 57 1.52 -1.31 -19.80
N THR A 58 0.43 -1.46 -19.05
CA THR A 58 0.18 -0.63 -17.86
C THR A 58 1.25 -0.91 -16.79
N ALA A 59 1.51 -2.19 -16.51
CA ALA A 59 2.52 -2.57 -15.53
C ALA A 59 3.91 -2.03 -15.94
N SER A 60 4.26 -2.13 -17.22
CA SER A 60 5.54 -1.63 -17.72
C SER A 60 5.69 -0.12 -17.51
N ARG A 61 4.63 0.65 -17.78
CA ARG A 61 4.65 2.11 -17.57
C ARG A 61 4.83 2.47 -16.10
N VAL A 62 4.14 1.77 -15.22
CA VAL A 62 4.26 2.00 -13.78
C VAL A 62 5.67 1.67 -13.30
N ILE A 63 6.23 0.54 -13.74
CA ILE A 63 7.59 0.15 -13.38
C ILE A 63 8.61 1.19 -13.87
N ASP A 64 8.44 1.72 -15.08
CA ASP A 64 9.33 2.78 -15.58
C ASP A 64 9.28 4.03 -14.70
N ARG A 65 8.07 4.40 -14.25
CA ARG A 65 7.89 5.51 -13.32
C ARG A 65 8.57 5.23 -11.98
N LEU A 66 8.38 4.04 -11.42
CA LEU A 66 8.96 3.65 -10.14
C LEU A 66 10.48 3.57 -10.21
N ARG A 67 11.02 3.18 -11.38
CA ARG A 67 12.46 3.17 -11.60
C ARG A 67 13.01 4.61 -11.56
N LYS A 68 12.32 5.54 -12.20
CA LYS A 68 12.70 6.97 -12.18
C LYS A 68 12.60 7.57 -10.77
N GLU A 69 11.64 7.11 -9.98
CA GLU A 69 11.47 7.54 -8.60
C GLU A 69 12.47 6.88 -7.63
N GLY A 70 13.30 5.96 -8.13
CA GLY A 70 14.32 5.31 -7.32
C GLY A 70 13.80 4.22 -6.39
N LEU A 71 12.67 3.62 -6.72
CA LEU A 71 12.06 2.56 -5.90
C LEU A 71 12.35 1.16 -6.43
N VAL A 72 12.52 1.02 -7.75
CA VAL A 72 12.68 -0.27 -8.44
C VAL A 72 13.94 -0.24 -9.29
N LYS A 73 14.60 -1.37 -9.40
CA LYS A 73 15.73 -1.59 -10.33
C LYS A 73 15.50 -2.87 -11.09
N SER A 74 16.08 -2.97 -12.30
CA SER A 74 16.02 -4.16 -13.13
C SER A 74 17.39 -4.83 -13.18
N GLU A 75 17.38 -6.15 -13.09
CA GLU A 75 18.57 -6.97 -13.26
C GLU A 75 18.52 -7.71 -14.61
N LYS A 76 19.52 -8.50 -14.91
CA LYS A 76 19.55 -9.32 -16.11
C LYS A 76 18.29 -10.17 -16.22
N TYR A 77 17.83 -10.41 -17.46
CA TYR A 77 16.65 -11.22 -17.78
C TYR A 77 15.34 -10.61 -17.30
N ARG A 78 15.31 -9.28 -17.11
CA ARG A 78 14.11 -8.50 -16.76
C ARG A 78 13.51 -8.83 -15.39
N ALA A 79 14.28 -9.47 -14.51
CA ALA A 79 13.85 -9.59 -13.12
C ALA A 79 13.86 -8.22 -12.46
N LEU A 80 12.84 -7.96 -11.64
CA LEU A 80 12.66 -6.70 -10.94
C LEU A 80 13.10 -6.86 -9.50
N PHE A 81 13.77 -5.84 -8.98
CA PHE A 81 14.20 -5.78 -7.59
C PHE A 81 13.88 -4.42 -7.00
N LEU A 82 13.85 -4.33 -5.70
CA LEU A 82 13.65 -3.07 -5.00
C LEU A 82 15.00 -2.46 -4.63
N THR A 83 15.04 -1.12 -4.67
CA THR A 83 16.14 -0.36 -4.07
C THR A 83 15.95 -0.36 -2.56
N ASP A 84 16.91 0.15 -1.81
CA ASP A 84 16.76 0.30 -0.36
C ASP A 84 15.52 1.13 -0.01
N LYS A 85 15.28 2.18 -0.79
CA LYS A 85 14.09 3.03 -0.63
C LYS A 85 12.80 2.25 -0.88
N GLY A 86 12.79 1.43 -1.95
CA GLY A 86 11.64 0.58 -2.28
C GLY A 86 11.39 -0.48 -1.23
N GLU A 87 12.43 -1.09 -0.70
CA GLU A 87 12.31 -2.08 0.39
C GLU A 87 11.76 -1.46 1.66
N ALA A 88 12.21 -0.26 2.00
CA ALA A 88 11.71 0.46 3.17
C ALA A 88 10.22 0.76 3.02
N MET A 89 9.80 1.21 1.84
CA MET A 89 8.39 1.46 1.53
C MET A 89 7.57 0.18 1.65
N ALA A 90 8.05 -0.92 1.10
CA ALA A 90 7.35 -2.21 1.15
C ALA A 90 7.17 -2.71 2.58
N ARG A 91 8.21 -2.61 3.40
CA ARG A 91 8.13 -3.00 4.82
C ARG A 91 7.12 -2.16 5.58
N TYR A 92 7.12 -0.85 5.34
CA TYR A 92 6.19 0.06 5.98
C TYR A 92 4.74 -0.26 5.61
N CYS A 93 4.48 -0.52 4.33
CA CYS A 93 3.16 -0.90 3.86
C CYS A 93 2.68 -2.20 4.49
N LYS A 94 3.57 -3.18 4.59
CA LYS A 94 3.23 -4.47 5.20
C LYS A 94 2.85 -4.32 6.67
N ILE A 95 3.58 -3.51 7.41
CA ILE A 95 3.28 -3.22 8.82
C ILE A 95 1.91 -2.54 8.94
N ARG A 96 1.64 -1.55 8.11
CA ARG A 96 0.34 -0.86 8.09
C ARG A 96 -0.80 -1.83 7.81
N HIS A 97 -0.63 -2.68 6.81
CA HIS A 97 -1.63 -3.68 6.46
C HIS A 97 -1.93 -4.59 7.66
N GLN A 98 -0.89 -5.11 8.29
CA GLN A 98 -1.04 -6.03 9.43
C GLN A 98 -1.75 -5.35 10.61
N ILE A 99 -1.39 -4.12 10.93
CA ILE A 99 -2.03 -3.38 12.03
C ILE A 99 -3.52 -3.17 11.75
N ILE A 100 -3.85 -2.71 10.56
CA ILE A 100 -5.25 -2.43 10.20
C ILE A 100 -6.06 -3.72 10.16
N ARG A 101 -5.52 -4.78 9.53
CA ARG A 101 -6.16 -6.09 9.49
C ARG A 101 -6.44 -6.60 10.90
N ASP A 102 -5.44 -6.59 11.76
CA ASP A 102 -5.56 -7.11 13.12
C ASP A 102 -6.52 -6.28 13.96
N PHE A 103 -6.52 -4.97 13.77
CA PHE A 103 -7.48 -4.08 14.43
C PHE A 103 -8.92 -4.42 14.03
N LEU A 104 -9.16 -4.61 12.74
CA LEU A 104 -10.50 -4.98 12.25
C LEU A 104 -10.96 -6.33 12.80
N ILE A 105 -10.06 -7.31 12.85
CA ILE A 105 -10.36 -8.62 13.43
C ILE A 105 -10.70 -8.48 14.92
N GLU A 106 -9.96 -7.68 15.64
CA GLU A 106 -10.20 -7.43 17.06
C GLU A 106 -11.57 -6.81 17.31
N LEU A 107 -12.06 -5.99 16.38
CA LEU A 107 -13.40 -5.40 16.45
C LEU A 107 -14.51 -6.38 16.08
N GLY A 108 -14.18 -7.55 15.56
CA GLY A 108 -15.16 -8.56 15.19
C GLY A 108 -15.37 -8.75 13.69
N VAL A 109 -14.58 -8.08 12.86
CA VAL A 109 -14.63 -8.28 11.41
C VAL A 109 -14.00 -9.63 11.09
N SER A 110 -14.61 -10.39 10.17
CA SER A 110 -14.06 -11.68 9.76
C SER A 110 -12.69 -11.50 9.13
N ARG A 111 -11.84 -12.53 9.24
CA ARG A 111 -10.50 -12.48 8.68
C ARG A 111 -10.51 -12.17 7.18
N LYS A 112 -11.41 -12.80 6.44
CA LYS A 112 -11.53 -12.60 5.00
C LYS A 112 -11.84 -11.14 4.67
N THR A 113 -12.84 -10.58 5.32
CA THR A 113 -13.24 -9.18 5.10
C THR A 113 -12.14 -8.22 5.55
N ALA A 114 -11.50 -8.50 6.69
CA ALA A 114 -10.41 -7.66 7.19
C ALA A 114 -9.24 -7.61 6.21
N GLU A 115 -8.88 -8.74 5.58
CA GLU A 115 -7.83 -8.75 4.55
C GLU A 115 -8.19 -7.88 3.36
N ILE A 116 -9.43 -7.97 2.89
CA ILE A 116 -9.89 -7.18 1.73
C ILE A 116 -9.92 -5.69 2.06
N ASP A 117 -10.56 -5.34 3.18
CA ASP A 117 -10.73 -3.93 3.55
C ASP A 117 -9.41 -3.25 3.88
N SER A 118 -8.49 -3.96 4.54
CA SER A 118 -7.19 -3.40 4.90
C SER A 118 -6.35 -3.02 3.69
N GLU A 119 -6.50 -3.72 2.55
CA GLU A 119 -5.79 -3.36 1.32
C GLU A 119 -6.11 -1.93 0.86
N GLY A 120 -7.33 -1.48 1.05
CA GLY A 120 -7.71 -0.11 0.71
C GLY A 120 -7.41 0.88 1.83
N ILE A 121 -7.80 0.54 3.05
CA ILE A 121 -7.70 1.43 4.20
C ILE A 121 -6.25 1.83 4.50
N GLU A 122 -5.30 0.92 4.36
CA GLU A 122 -3.91 1.15 4.73
C GLU A 122 -3.27 2.37 4.06
N HIS A 123 -3.72 2.71 2.86
CA HIS A 123 -3.17 3.84 2.10
C HIS A 123 -3.69 5.19 2.57
N HIS A 124 -4.74 5.21 3.37
CA HIS A 124 -5.47 6.43 3.73
C HIS A 124 -5.48 6.73 5.23
N VAL A 125 -4.74 5.98 6.01
CA VAL A 125 -4.70 6.13 7.46
C VAL A 125 -3.48 6.95 7.88
N SER A 126 -3.69 7.93 8.77
CA SER A 126 -2.60 8.74 9.31
C SER A 126 -1.75 7.94 10.29
N GLU A 127 -0.53 8.44 10.55
CA GLU A 127 0.35 7.87 11.57
C GLU A 127 -0.30 7.88 12.95
N GLU A 128 -1.01 8.97 13.28
CA GLU A 128 -1.71 9.08 14.56
C GLU A 128 -2.73 7.96 14.73
N THR A 129 -3.58 7.77 13.73
CA THR A 129 -4.61 6.72 13.75
C THR A 129 -3.98 5.33 13.80
N LEU A 130 -2.95 5.11 13.01
CA LEU A 130 -2.27 3.82 12.95
C LEU A 130 -1.67 3.45 14.31
N LYS A 131 -1.04 4.41 14.99
CA LYS A 131 -0.48 4.20 16.34
C LYS A 131 -1.56 3.84 17.35
N ILE A 132 -2.72 4.48 17.25
CA ILE A 132 -3.84 4.19 18.15
C ILE A 132 -4.38 2.79 17.88
N PHE A 133 -4.53 2.40 16.62
CA PHE A 133 -4.94 1.04 16.26
C PHE A 133 -3.98 -0.01 16.79
N ALA A 134 -2.67 0.22 16.64
CA ALA A 134 -1.64 -0.70 17.14
C ALA A 134 -1.72 -0.84 18.66
N ARG A 135 -1.90 0.26 19.36
CA ARG A 135 -2.02 0.27 20.82
C ARG A 135 -3.28 -0.48 21.27
N PHE A 136 -4.37 -0.29 20.56
CA PHE A 136 -5.64 -0.99 20.85
C PHE A 136 -5.46 -2.52 20.79
N ILE A 137 -4.74 -3.00 19.77
CA ILE A 137 -4.48 -4.43 19.61
C ILE A 137 -3.67 -4.97 20.78
N GLU A 138 -2.61 -4.25 21.18
CA GLU A 138 -1.72 -4.66 22.28
C GLU A 138 -2.44 -4.70 23.62
N ASP A 139 -3.25 -3.68 23.90
CA ASP A 139 -3.89 -3.48 25.21
C ASP A 139 -5.27 -4.12 25.30
N GLY A 140 -5.83 -4.54 24.17
CA GLY A 140 -7.19 -5.09 24.13
C GLY A 140 -8.28 -4.05 24.41
N THR A 141 -7.96 -2.76 24.28
CA THR A 141 -8.92 -1.68 24.57
C THR A 141 -8.95 -0.65 23.47
#